data_f4fe62dc357d175086723455f84d9f74
#
_entry.id   f4fe62dc357d175086723455f84d9f74
#
_cell.length_a   1.000
_cell.length_b   1.000
_cell.length_c   1.000
_cell.angle_alpha   90.00
_cell.angle_beta   90.00
_cell.angle_gamma   90.00
#
_symmetry.space_group_name_H-M   'P 1'
#
loop_
_entity.id
_entity.type
_entity.pdbx_description
1 polymer ?
#
loop_
_entity_poly.entity_id
_entity_poly.type
_entity_poly.pdbx_seq_one_letter_code
_entity_poly.pdbx_strand_id
1 'polypeptide(L)'
;LHVIDQELPVHRPGVIPGHQVVGTVAAVGPGVVELKPGDRVGVAWLRHTCGVCRWCRTGRENLCPNSTYTGWDADGGYAEYTTVPEAFAYRLSPLIDAVRTAPMLCAGIIGYRALKRAALPPGGRLGIYGFGSSGHITAQLAAASGAEIFVMTRGEGNRQLARDLGAAFVGGT
;
A
#
# COMPACT_ATOMS: atom_id res chain seq x y z
N LEU A 1 -13.94 -4.46 -2.36
CA LEU A 1 -14.65 -5.27 -3.35
C LEU A 1 -14.54 -6.75 -3.02
N HIS A 2 -13.36 -7.37 -3.01
CA HIS A 2 -13.18 -8.82 -2.82
C HIS A 2 -13.95 -9.43 -1.63
N VAL A 3 -14.09 -8.68 -0.52
CA VAL A 3 -14.89 -9.12 0.64
C VAL A 3 -16.39 -9.05 0.33
N ILE A 4 -16.84 -7.98 -0.33
CA ILE A 4 -18.25 -7.75 -0.70
C ILE A 4 -18.67 -8.75 -1.78
N ASP A 5 -17.82 -8.98 -2.77
CA ASP A 5 -18.07 -9.87 -3.90
C ASP A 5 -17.82 -11.35 -3.55
N GLN A 6 -17.46 -11.65 -2.30
CA GLN A 6 -17.19 -12.99 -1.77
C GLN A 6 -16.08 -13.75 -2.53
N GLU A 7 -15.17 -13.02 -3.17
CA GLU A 7 -13.99 -13.58 -3.84
C GLU A 7 -12.91 -14.04 -2.87
N LEU A 8 -12.94 -13.54 -1.63
CA LEU A 8 -12.10 -13.98 -0.52
C LEU A 8 -12.94 -14.70 0.53
N PRO A 9 -12.41 -15.76 1.18
CA PRO A 9 -13.11 -16.43 2.26
C PRO A 9 -13.39 -15.44 3.40
N VAL A 10 -14.55 -15.56 4.01
CA VAL A 10 -14.94 -14.71 5.14
C VAL A 10 -14.20 -15.19 6.39
N HIS A 11 -13.25 -14.40 6.87
CA HIS A 11 -12.55 -14.68 8.13
C HIS A 11 -13.35 -14.19 9.35
N ARG A 12 -14.01 -13.05 9.21
CA ARG A 12 -14.85 -12.46 10.25
C ARG A 12 -16.17 -11.97 9.65
N PRO A 13 -17.30 -12.58 9.99
CA PRO A 13 -18.61 -12.10 9.59
C PRO A 13 -18.85 -10.67 10.08
N GLY A 14 -19.40 -9.80 9.21
CA GLY A 14 -19.70 -8.41 9.55
C GLY A 14 -18.49 -7.49 9.70
N VAL A 15 -17.30 -7.90 9.23
CA VAL A 15 -16.11 -7.05 9.26
C VAL A 15 -16.34 -5.74 8.48
N ILE A 16 -15.88 -4.64 9.03
CA ILE A 16 -15.85 -3.34 8.33
C ILE A 16 -14.65 -3.36 7.37
N PRO A 17 -14.84 -3.25 6.05
CA PRO A 17 -13.74 -3.26 5.09
C PRO A 17 -12.88 -1.97 5.13
N GLY A 18 -11.88 -1.90 4.24
CA GLY A 18 -11.02 -0.73 4.05
C GLY A 18 -9.67 -0.87 4.74
N HIS A 19 -8.58 -0.79 3.96
CA HIS A 19 -7.22 -0.98 4.46
C HIS A 19 -6.24 0.11 3.99
N GLN A 20 -6.76 1.22 3.52
CA GLN A 20 -5.98 2.39 3.11
C GLN A 20 -6.42 3.57 3.96
N VAL A 21 -5.97 3.61 5.22
CA VAL A 21 -6.46 4.58 6.19
C VAL A 21 -5.40 5.62 6.49
N VAL A 22 -5.75 6.88 6.33
CA VAL A 22 -4.99 8.01 6.87
C VAL A 22 -5.89 8.71 7.89
N GLY A 23 -5.42 8.77 9.12
CA GLY A 23 -6.21 9.32 10.22
C GLY A 23 -5.36 10.04 11.26
N THR A 24 -6.02 10.48 12.30
CA THR A 24 -5.39 11.07 13.48
C THR A 24 -5.70 10.18 14.68
N VAL A 25 -4.69 9.92 15.50
CA VAL A 25 -4.85 9.15 16.73
C VAL A 25 -5.82 9.88 17.65
N ALA A 26 -6.97 9.27 17.91
CA ALA A 26 -7.98 9.83 18.83
C ALA A 26 -7.70 9.44 20.28
N ALA A 27 -7.30 8.18 20.50
CA ALA A 27 -6.96 7.65 21.81
C ALA A 27 -5.92 6.53 21.66
N VAL A 28 -5.22 6.22 22.74
CA VAL A 28 -4.24 5.14 22.81
C VAL A 28 -4.63 4.15 23.91
N GLY A 29 -4.36 2.87 23.64
CA GLY A 29 -4.57 1.80 24.62
C GLY A 29 -3.38 1.64 25.57
N PRO A 30 -3.52 0.73 26.57
CA PRO A 30 -2.44 0.38 27.47
C PRO A 30 -1.22 -0.15 26.70
N GLY A 31 -0.02 0.28 27.11
CA GLY A 31 1.25 -0.18 26.54
C GLY A 31 1.70 0.54 25.26
N VAL A 32 0.91 1.47 24.72
CA VAL A 32 1.34 2.36 23.64
C VAL A 32 2.35 3.36 24.18
N VAL A 33 3.50 3.46 23.52
CA VAL A 33 4.63 4.29 24.00
C VAL A 33 5.13 5.31 22.97
N GLU A 34 4.94 5.05 21.70
CA GLU A 34 5.46 5.88 20.61
C GLU A 34 4.43 6.86 20.05
N LEU A 35 3.15 6.49 20.08
CA LEU A 35 2.06 7.30 19.54
C LEU A 35 1.27 7.99 20.65
N LYS A 36 0.72 9.16 20.33
CA LYS A 36 -0.15 9.94 21.23
C LYS A 36 -1.34 10.52 20.48
N PRO A 37 -2.43 10.89 21.16
CA PRO A 37 -3.52 11.62 20.56
C PRO A 37 -3.04 12.86 19.81
N GLY A 38 -3.58 13.07 18.60
CA GLY A 38 -3.16 14.12 17.69
C GLY A 38 -2.12 13.71 16.65
N ASP A 39 -1.40 12.60 16.84
CA ASP A 39 -0.45 12.12 15.82
C ASP A 39 -1.16 11.70 14.54
N ARG A 40 -0.58 12.09 13.38
CA ARG A 40 -1.05 11.66 12.07
C ARG A 40 -0.48 10.29 11.76
N VAL A 41 -1.35 9.35 11.36
CA VAL A 41 -0.93 7.96 11.09
C VAL A 41 -1.58 7.41 9.83
N GLY A 42 -0.87 6.45 9.21
CA GLY A 42 -1.38 5.59 8.15
C GLY A 42 -1.54 4.17 8.62
N VAL A 43 -2.61 3.50 8.18
CA VAL A 43 -2.82 2.07 8.42
C VAL A 43 -2.93 1.35 7.09
N ALA A 44 -2.10 0.32 6.92
CA ALA A 44 -2.02 -0.49 5.71
C ALA A 44 -2.77 -1.82 5.86
N TRP A 45 -2.67 -2.66 4.82
CA TRP A 45 -3.27 -4.00 4.79
C TRP A 45 -2.76 -4.89 5.91
N LEU A 46 -1.42 -5.01 6.07
CA LEU A 46 -0.81 -5.83 7.11
C LEU A 46 -1.04 -5.19 8.48
N ARG A 47 -1.71 -5.92 9.37
CA ARG A 47 -2.13 -5.45 10.69
C ARG A 47 -1.34 -6.05 11.85
N HIS A 48 -0.93 -7.30 11.70
CA HIS A 48 -0.20 -8.01 12.75
C HIS A 48 0.64 -9.14 12.14
N THR A 49 1.74 -9.46 12.79
CA THR A 49 2.58 -10.61 12.49
C THR A 49 3.12 -11.21 13.80
N CYS A 50 3.55 -12.47 13.77
CA CYS A 50 3.97 -13.16 15.01
C CYS A 50 5.31 -12.65 15.59
N GLY A 51 6.10 -11.89 14.87
CA GLY A 51 7.40 -11.34 15.30
C GLY A 51 8.55 -12.36 15.41
N VAL A 52 8.25 -13.66 15.49
CA VAL A 52 9.24 -14.69 15.86
C VAL A 52 9.60 -15.67 14.73
N CYS A 53 8.78 -15.79 13.69
CA CYS A 53 9.07 -16.69 12.58
C CYS A 53 10.25 -16.19 11.72
N ARG A 54 10.79 -17.08 10.89
CA ARG A 54 11.90 -16.72 10.00
C ARG A 54 11.64 -15.47 9.14
N TRP A 55 10.39 -15.28 8.73
CA TRP A 55 10.00 -14.16 7.88
C TRP A 55 10.01 -12.84 8.63
N CYS A 56 9.45 -12.81 9.85
CA CYS A 56 9.47 -11.63 10.71
C CYS A 56 10.90 -11.25 11.09
N ARG A 57 11.73 -12.24 11.46
CA ARG A 57 13.12 -12.00 11.88
C ARG A 57 14.05 -11.55 10.74
N THR A 58 13.62 -11.63 9.50
CA THR A 58 14.40 -11.24 8.30
C THR A 58 13.79 -10.07 7.52
N GLY A 59 12.86 -9.30 8.13
CA GLY A 59 12.23 -8.14 7.49
C GLY A 59 11.32 -8.51 6.32
N ARG A 60 10.67 -9.67 6.41
CA ARG A 60 9.73 -10.19 5.41
C ARG A 60 8.38 -10.52 6.05
N GLU A 61 7.90 -9.64 6.91
CA GLU A 61 6.69 -9.79 7.72
C GLU A 61 5.45 -10.07 6.88
N ASN A 62 5.41 -9.56 5.66
CA ASN A 62 4.33 -9.85 4.70
C ASN A 62 4.21 -11.33 4.29
N LEU A 63 5.19 -12.17 4.63
CA LEU A 63 5.20 -13.61 4.42
C LEU A 63 4.97 -14.40 5.72
N CYS A 64 4.61 -13.73 6.81
CA CYS A 64 4.33 -14.37 8.07
C CYS A 64 3.08 -15.27 7.94
N PRO A 65 3.16 -16.57 8.29
CA PRO A 65 1.99 -17.46 8.20
C PRO A 65 0.88 -17.12 9.21
N ASN A 66 1.21 -16.35 10.26
CA ASN A 66 0.28 -15.91 11.28
C ASN A 66 -0.03 -14.41 11.16
N SER A 67 0.03 -13.86 9.95
CA SER A 67 -0.34 -12.47 9.71
C SER A 67 -1.85 -12.27 9.77
N THR A 68 -2.28 -11.09 10.22
CA THR A 68 -3.67 -10.65 10.13
C THR A 68 -3.77 -9.33 9.38
N TYR A 69 -4.97 -9.02 8.87
CA TYR A 69 -5.16 -7.98 7.88
C TYR A 69 -6.30 -7.02 8.24
N THR A 70 -6.06 -5.74 8.02
CA THR A 70 -7.02 -4.65 8.22
C THR A 70 -8.16 -4.75 7.21
N GLY A 71 -9.40 -4.71 7.68
CA GLY A 71 -10.59 -4.81 6.83
C GLY A 71 -10.92 -6.22 6.36
N TRP A 72 -10.30 -7.25 6.94
CA TRP A 72 -10.56 -8.66 6.67
C TRP A 72 -10.58 -9.52 7.95
N ASP A 73 -9.49 -9.52 8.73
CA ASP A 73 -9.41 -10.19 10.03
C ASP A 73 -9.88 -9.30 11.18
N ALA A 74 -9.81 -7.99 10.99
CA ALA A 74 -10.26 -6.97 11.93
C ALA A 74 -10.86 -5.78 11.16
N ASP A 75 -11.67 -4.99 11.87
CA ASP A 75 -12.34 -3.85 11.28
C ASP A 75 -11.36 -2.85 10.66
N GLY A 76 -11.71 -2.38 9.47
CA GLY A 76 -10.92 -1.45 8.67
C GLY A 76 -11.43 -0.02 8.72
N GLY A 77 -11.15 0.73 7.66
CA GLY A 77 -11.30 2.17 7.61
C GLY A 77 -12.58 2.70 6.96
N TYR A 78 -13.53 1.85 6.58
CA TYR A 78 -14.85 2.34 6.13
C TYR A 78 -15.74 2.69 7.33
N ALA A 79 -15.15 3.43 8.27
CA ALA A 79 -15.76 3.90 9.50
C ALA A 79 -15.10 5.20 9.95
N GLU A 80 -15.73 5.92 10.88
CA GLU A 80 -15.15 7.13 11.49
C GLU A 80 -13.92 6.82 12.33
N TYR A 81 -13.90 5.62 12.96
CA TYR A 81 -12.80 5.15 13.79
C TYR A 81 -12.41 3.71 13.43
N THR A 82 -11.13 3.42 13.53
CA THR A 82 -10.60 2.06 13.47
C THR A 82 -9.53 1.88 14.54
N THR A 83 -9.22 0.65 14.89
CA THR A 83 -8.14 0.32 15.82
C THR A 83 -7.01 -0.34 15.06
N VAL A 84 -5.77 -0.14 15.52
CA VAL A 84 -4.59 -0.76 14.94
C VAL A 84 -3.53 -0.96 16.03
N PRO A 85 -2.78 -2.08 16.04
CA PRO A 85 -1.61 -2.20 16.90
C PRO A 85 -0.58 -1.11 16.56
N GLU A 86 0.06 -0.53 17.57
CA GLU A 86 1.03 0.57 17.40
C GLU A 86 2.12 0.26 16.35
N ALA A 87 2.66 -0.97 16.36
CA ALA A 87 3.70 -1.41 15.43
C ALA A 87 3.28 -1.42 13.95
N PHE A 88 1.98 -1.29 13.66
CA PHE A 88 1.41 -1.26 12.31
C PHE A 88 0.68 0.05 12.00
N ALA A 89 0.84 1.05 12.85
CA ALA A 89 0.40 2.43 12.62
C ALA A 89 1.62 3.27 12.22
N TYR A 90 1.70 3.62 10.96
CA TYR A 90 2.83 4.34 10.39
C TYR A 90 2.68 5.85 10.63
N ARG A 91 3.60 6.45 11.36
CA ARG A 91 3.60 7.91 11.57
C ARG A 91 3.77 8.64 10.24
N LEU A 92 2.91 9.60 9.99
CA LEU A 92 2.91 10.41 8.78
C LEU A 92 3.13 11.88 9.14
N SER A 93 3.71 12.64 8.21
CA SER A 93 3.80 14.09 8.36
C SER A 93 2.38 14.70 8.40
N PRO A 94 2.11 15.67 9.28
CA PRO A 94 0.84 16.38 9.30
C PRO A 94 0.58 17.21 8.03
N LEU A 95 1.62 17.47 7.24
CA LEU A 95 1.56 18.30 6.02
C LEU A 95 1.08 17.53 4.78
N ILE A 96 1.01 16.19 4.85
CA ILE A 96 0.59 15.40 3.69
C ILE A 96 -0.94 15.35 3.56
N ASP A 97 -1.41 15.42 2.33
CA ASP A 97 -2.82 15.26 2.00
C ASP A 97 -3.28 13.82 2.25
N ALA A 98 -4.34 13.65 3.05
CA ALA A 98 -4.83 12.33 3.45
C ALA A 98 -5.38 11.52 2.27
N VAL A 99 -6.14 12.18 1.39
CA VAL A 99 -6.81 11.52 0.27
C VAL A 99 -5.79 11.02 -0.76
N ARG A 100 -4.77 11.83 -1.04
CA ARG A 100 -3.68 11.45 -1.95
C ARG A 100 -2.74 10.41 -1.35
N THR A 101 -2.62 10.38 -0.02
CA THR A 101 -1.70 9.47 0.67
C THR A 101 -2.33 8.10 0.93
N ALA A 102 -3.63 8.01 1.15
CA ALA A 102 -4.29 6.73 1.45
C ALA A 102 -3.98 5.63 0.43
N PRO A 103 -4.00 5.85 -0.91
CA PRO A 103 -3.62 4.84 -1.89
C PRO A 103 -2.16 4.38 -1.77
N MET A 104 -1.27 5.21 -1.23
CA MET A 104 0.14 4.85 -1.04
C MET A 104 0.30 3.72 -0.02
N LEU A 105 -0.64 3.58 0.91
CA LEU A 105 -0.63 2.53 1.94
C LEU A 105 -1.00 1.13 1.40
N CYS A 106 -1.35 1.01 0.12
CA CYS A 106 -1.56 -0.26 -0.56
C CYS A 106 -0.80 -0.28 -1.89
N ALA A 107 -1.33 0.39 -2.91
CA ALA A 107 -0.75 0.42 -4.25
C ALA A 107 0.68 0.99 -4.26
N GLY A 108 0.94 2.01 -3.43
CA GLY A 108 2.26 2.62 -3.28
C GLY A 108 3.27 1.65 -2.67
N ILE A 109 2.92 0.96 -1.58
CA ILE A 109 3.79 -0.04 -0.94
C ILE A 109 4.15 -1.17 -1.93
N ILE A 110 3.16 -1.68 -2.66
CA ILE A 110 3.36 -2.74 -3.65
C ILE A 110 4.27 -2.27 -4.78
N GLY A 111 3.98 -1.10 -5.35
CA GLY A 111 4.78 -0.52 -6.42
C GLY A 111 6.23 -0.24 -6.00
N TYR A 112 6.42 0.37 -4.85
CA TYR A 112 7.76 0.64 -4.29
C TYR A 112 8.55 -0.65 -4.03
N ARG A 113 7.90 -1.66 -3.45
CA ARG A 113 8.55 -2.94 -3.19
C ARG A 113 8.93 -3.66 -4.50
N ALA A 114 8.05 -3.64 -5.49
CA ALA A 114 8.33 -4.20 -6.80
C ALA A 114 9.55 -3.53 -7.45
N LEU A 115 9.61 -2.19 -7.43
CA LEU A 115 10.73 -1.41 -7.94
C LEU A 115 12.03 -1.75 -7.21
N LYS A 116 12.02 -1.83 -5.88
CA LYS A 116 13.19 -2.25 -5.11
C LYS A 116 13.68 -3.65 -5.48
N ARG A 117 12.77 -4.58 -5.74
CA ARG A 117 13.11 -5.96 -6.13
C ARG A 117 13.61 -6.07 -7.57
N ALA A 118 13.21 -5.15 -8.43
CA ALA A 118 13.71 -5.07 -9.80
C ALA A 118 15.21 -4.71 -9.83
N ALA A 119 15.74 -4.15 -8.73
CA ALA A 119 17.15 -3.76 -8.59
C ALA A 119 17.65 -2.96 -9.81
N LEU A 120 16.83 -2.02 -10.28
CA LEU A 120 17.10 -1.24 -11.48
C LEU A 120 18.36 -0.38 -11.27
N PRO A 121 19.34 -0.44 -12.19
CA PRO A 121 20.50 0.44 -12.11
C PRO A 121 20.10 1.91 -12.39
N PRO A 122 20.90 2.89 -11.93
CA PRO A 122 20.67 4.29 -12.26
C PRO A 122 20.56 4.51 -13.78
N GLY A 123 19.55 5.24 -14.22
CA GLY A 123 19.27 5.44 -15.65
C GLY A 123 18.79 4.20 -16.41
N GLY A 124 18.44 3.13 -15.69
CA GLY A 124 18.00 1.88 -16.30
C GLY A 124 16.65 1.96 -16.98
N ARG A 125 16.28 0.90 -17.70
CA ARG A 125 15.01 0.77 -18.41
C ARG A 125 14.04 -0.09 -17.65
N LEU A 126 12.82 0.40 -17.40
CA LEU A 126 11.77 -0.32 -16.68
C LEU A 126 10.58 -0.61 -17.59
N GLY A 127 10.32 -1.88 -17.82
CA GLY A 127 9.09 -2.36 -18.46
C GLY A 127 8.00 -2.60 -17.42
N ILE A 128 6.82 -2.00 -17.62
CA ILE A 128 5.65 -2.16 -16.74
C ILE A 128 4.51 -2.78 -17.52
N TYR A 129 4.10 -3.99 -17.13
CA TYR A 129 2.97 -4.70 -17.70
C TYR A 129 1.72 -4.48 -16.83
N GLY A 130 0.72 -3.77 -17.38
CA GLY A 130 -0.43 -3.26 -16.63
C GLY A 130 -0.16 -1.90 -15.99
N PHE A 131 -1.07 -0.94 -16.20
CA PHE A 131 -0.89 0.44 -15.73
C PHE A 131 -2.07 0.89 -14.86
N GLY A 132 -2.40 0.03 -13.88
CA GLY A 132 -3.33 0.36 -12.79
C GLY A 132 -2.64 1.16 -11.67
N SER A 133 -3.27 1.23 -10.49
CA SER A 133 -2.80 2.05 -9.37
C SER A 133 -1.36 1.78 -8.96
N SER A 134 -0.92 0.53 -8.87
CA SER A 134 0.49 0.22 -8.53
C SER A 134 1.44 0.55 -9.69
N GLY A 135 1.05 0.26 -10.93
CA GLY A 135 1.89 0.48 -12.11
C GLY A 135 2.24 1.96 -12.33
N HIS A 136 1.26 2.85 -12.26
CA HIS A 136 1.52 4.28 -12.47
C HIS A 136 2.29 4.93 -11.32
N ILE A 137 2.10 4.47 -10.07
CA ILE A 137 2.91 4.93 -8.93
C ILE A 137 4.36 4.46 -9.09
N THR A 138 4.56 3.19 -9.49
CA THR A 138 5.90 2.64 -9.75
C THR A 138 6.61 3.42 -10.85
N ALA A 139 5.91 3.76 -11.95
CA ALA A 139 6.46 4.55 -13.04
C ALA A 139 6.97 5.92 -12.57
N GLN A 140 6.18 6.63 -11.78
CA GLN A 140 6.57 7.93 -11.22
C GLN A 140 7.80 7.84 -10.32
N LEU A 141 7.87 6.83 -9.45
CA LEU A 141 9.02 6.60 -8.57
C LEU A 141 10.28 6.26 -9.36
N ALA A 142 10.16 5.40 -10.38
CA ALA A 142 11.28 5.03 -11.23
C ALA A 142 11.77 6.19 -12.09
N ALA A 143 10.84 6.95 -12.69
CA ALA A 143 11.16 8.14 -13.46
C ALA A 143 11.87 9.21 -12.61
N ALA A 144 11.42 9.44 -11.38
CA ALA A 144 12.09 10.34 -10.44
C ALA A 144 13.51 9.88 -10.06
N SER A 145 13.81 8.59 -10.25
CA SER A 145 15.17 8.02 -10.08
C SER A 145 15.96 7.99 -11.40
N GLY A 146 15.47 8.63 -12.46
CA GLY A 146 16.13 8.74 -13.76
C GLY A 146 15.93 7.54 -14.69
N ALA A 147 14.99 6.65 -14.40
CA ALA A 147 14.71 5.49 -15.25
C ALA A 147 13.89 5.87 -16.49
N GLU A 148 14.16 5.20 -17.61
CA GLU A 148 13.34 5.24 -18.80
C GLU A 148 12.20 4.24 -18.71
N ILE A 149 10.95 4.68 -18.91
CA ILE A 149 9.73 3.89 -18.63
C ILE A 149 9.08 3.40 -19.91
N PHE A 150 8.79 2.11 -19.98
CA PHE A 150 8.10 1.43 -21.06
C PHE A 150 6.83 0.77 -20.51
N VAL A 151 5.66 1.10 -21.07
CA VAL A 151 4.37 0.63 -20.55
C VAL A 151 3.65 -0.22 -21.58
N MET A 152 3.18 -1.39 -21.16
CA MET A 152 2.26 -2.27 -21.88
C MET A 152 0.94 -2.38 -21.13
N THR A 153 -0.15 -1.86 -21.72
CA THR A 153 -1.47 -1.88 -21.08
C THR A 153 -2.61 -1.84 -22.09
N ARG A 154 -3.75 -2.45 -21.77
CA ARG A 154 -4.88 -2.63 -22.71
C ARG A 154 -5.78 -1.40 -22.83
N GLY A 155 -6.07 -0.73 -21.71
CA GLY A 155 -7.04 0.38 -21.69
C GLY A 155 -6.48 1.67 -22.28
N GLU A 156 -7.22 2.36 -23.15
CA GLU A 156 -6.75 3.63 -23.74
C GLU A 156 -6.52 4.71 -22.69
N GLY A 157 -7.40 4.83 -21.68
CA GLY A 157 -7.20 5.75 -20.56
C GLY A 157 -5.88 5.53 -19.81
N ASN A 158 -5.51 4.25 -19.59
CA ASN A 158 -4.24 3.91 -18.96
C ASN A 158 -3.05 4.19 -19.90
N ARG A 159 -3.21 3.98 -21.20
CA ARG A 159 -2.18 4.35 -22.20
C ARG A 159 -1.96 5.86 -22.23
N GLN A 160 -3.04 6.62 -22.22
CA GLN A 160 -2.96 8.08 -22.19
C GLN A 160 -2.27 8.56 -20.90
N LEU A 161 -2.67 8.04 -19.74
CA LEU A 161 -2.00 8.36 -18.48
C LEU A 161 -0.50 8.04 -18.51
N ALA A 162 -0.11 6.91 -19.12
CA ALA A 162 1.30 6.55 -19.24
C ALA A 162 2.08 7.58 -20.11
N ARG A 163 1.50 8.06 -21.21
CA ARG A 163 2.08 9.12 -22.04
C ARG A 163 2.21 10.43 -21.27
N ASP A 164 1.15 10.83 -20.57
CA ASP A 164 1.11 12.05 -19.76
C ASP A 164 2.16 12.04 -18.63
N LEU A 165 2.48 10.86 -18.10
CA LEU A 165 3.52 10.64 -17.11
C LEU A 165 4.94 10.47 -17.72
N GLY A 166 5.09 10.66 -19.04
CA GLY A 166 6.38 10.68 -19.71
C GLY A 166 6.98 9.30 -20.03
N ALA A 167 6.14 8.27 -20.21
CA ALA A 167 6.66 6.97 -20.66
C ALA A 167 7.26 7.09 -22.06
N ALA A 168 8.47 6.55 -22.23
CA ALA A 168 9.20 6.56 -23.52
C ALA A 168 8.52 5.67 -24.57
N PHE A 169 7.80 4.64 -24.12
CA PHE A 169 7.00 3.77 -24.98
C PHE A 169 5.70 3.38 -24.31
N VAL A 170 4.63 3.36 -25.08
CA VAL A 170 3.31 2.88 -24.62
C VAL A 170 2.70 1.97 -25.67
N GLY A 171 2.49 0.70 -25.34
CA GLY A 171 1.91 -0.31 -26.21
C GLY A 171 0.69 -1.02 -25.65
N GLY A 172 -0.02 -1.77 -26.53
CA GLY A 172 -1.03 -2.73 -26.14
C GLY A 172 -0.42 -4.09 -25.76
N THR A 173 -1.20 -4.94 -25.08
CA THR A 173 -0.87 -6.35 -24.82
C THR A 173 -1.76 -7.25 -25.64
#